data_c1995e89f9992a37a2eb6645545fe5ef
#
_entry.id   c1995e89f9992a37a2eb6645545fe5ef
#
_cell.length_a   1.000
_cell.length_b   1.000
_cell.length_c   1.000
_cell.angle_alpha   90.00
_cell.angle_beta   90.00
_cell.angle_gamma   90.00
#
_symmetry.space_group_name_H-M   'P 1'
#
loop_
_entity.id
_entity.type
_entity.pdbx_description
1 polymer ?
#
loop_
_entity_poly.entity_id
_entity_poly.type
_entity_poly.pdbx_seq_one_letter_code
_entity_poly.pdbx_strand_id
1 'polypeptide(L)'
;MSDVTIPGGKIRAFVERIENLDTEIQELNEQKKEVFAEAKGDGFDVKTLKEIVKLRKQDEEERDERESMLDLYMRAMEQAVPEEKAAKAA
;
A
#
# COMPACT_ATOMS: atom_id res chain seq x y z
N MET A 1 8.90 -2.29 -43.25
CA MET A 1 8.58 -2.34 -42.33
C MET A 1 9.33 -2.74 -41.24
N SER A 2 8.92 -2.78 -40.23
CA SER A 2 9.76 -2.82 -39.17
C SER A 2 10.38 -4.13 -38.91
N ASP A 3 11.62 -4.08 -38.61
CA ASP A 3 12.37 -5.23 -38.16
C ASP A 3 12.40 -5.31 -36.67
N VAL A 4 11.41 -4.73 -36.04
CA VAL A 4 11.35 -4.73 -34.56
C VAL A 4 11.10 -6.15 -34.08
N THR A 5 12.05 -6.67 -33.37
CA THR A 5 11.93 -7.98 -32.72
C THR A 5 11.52 -7.78 -31.28
N ILE A 6 10.37 -8.33 -30.96
CA ILE A 6 9.90 -8.28 -29.56
C ILE A 6 10.46 -9.49 -28.83
N PRO A 7 11.14 -9.29 -27.69
CA PRO A 7 11.75 -10.41 -26.95
C PRO A 7 10.67 -11.27 -26.27
N GLY A 8 10.15 -12.24 -27.02
CA GLY A 8 9.07 -13.09 -26.56
C GLY A 8 9.32 -13.83 -25.26
N GLY A 9 10.57 -14.22 -25.00
CA GLY A 9 10.91 -14.86 -23.74
C GLY A 9 10.73 -13.97 -22.51
N LYS A 10 11.05 -12.68 -22.66
CA LYS A 10 10.85 -11.71 -21.59
C LYS A 10 9.37 -11.45 -21.38
N ILE A 11 8.60 -11.34 -22.46
CA ILE A 11 7.16 -11.16 -22.36
C ILE A 11 6.53 -12.33 -21.61
N ARG A 12 6.88 -13.55 -22.00
CA ARG A 12 6.37 -14.75 -21.32
C ARG A 12 6.73 -14.75 -19.84
N ALA A 13 7.96 -14.42 -19.50
CA ALA A 13 8.41 -14.39 -18.10
C ALA A 13 7.58 -13.41 -17.26
N PHE A 14 7.32 -12.21 -17.77
CA PHE A 14 6.48 -11.24 -17.09
C PHE A 14 5.04 -11.72 -16.97
N VAL A 15 4.49 -12.27 -18.03
CA VAL A 15 3.11 -12.79 -18.01
C VAL A 15 2.97 -13.90 -16.97
N GLU A 16 3.87 -14.85 -16.94
CA GLU A 16 3.83 -15.94 -15.99
C GLU A 16 3.97 -15.46 -14.54
N ARG A 17 4.84 -14.49 -14.29
CA ARG A 17 4.98 -13.88 -12.97
C ARG A 17 3.71 -13.18 -12.52
N ILE A 18 3.07 -12.46 -13.43
CA ILE A 18 1.81 -11.77 -13.13
C ILE A 18 0.70 -12.80 -12.86
N GLU A 19 0.60 -13.83 -13.68
CA GLU A 19 -0.40 -14.88 -13.50
C GLU A 19 -0.22 -15.61 -12.17
N ASN A 20 1.01 -15.89 -11.78
CA ASN A 20 1.30 -16.51 -10.48
C ASN A 20 0.86 -15.62 -9.32
N LEU A 21 1.12 -14.30 -9.41
CA LEU A 21 0.67 -13.37 -8.40
C LEU A 21 -0.84 -13.25 -8.34
N ASP A 22 -1.51 -13.27 -9.49
CA ASP A 22 -2.97 -13.26 -9.56
C ASP A 22 -3.57 -14.49 -8.86
N THR A 23 -2.93 -15.65 -9.05
CA THR A 23 -3.35 -16.88 -8.38
C THR A 23 -3.19 -16.76 -6.86
N GLU A 24 -2.05 -16.22 -6.40
CA GLU A 24 -1.82 -16.00 -4.97
C GLU A 24 -2.83 -15.02 -4.37
N ILE A 25 -3.16 -13.95 -5.10
CA ILE A 25 -4.16 -12.98 -4.67
C ILE A 25 -5.52 -13.66 -4.53
N GLN A 26 -5.90 -14.50 -5.51
CA GLN A 26 -7.15 -15.22 -5.47
C GLN A 26 -7.23 -16.15 -4.26
N GLU A 27 -6.16 -16.88 -3.99
CA GLU A 27 -6.07 -17.78 -2.83
C GLU A 27 -6.22 -17.01 -1.51
N LEU A 28 -5.55 -15.86 -1.39
CA LEU A 28 -5.66 -15.02 -0.21
C LEU A 28 -7.07 -14.45 -0.04
N ASN A 29 -7.72 -14.06 -1.13
CA ASN A 29 -9.10 -13.59 -1.08
C ASN A 29 -10.06 -14.68 -0.63
N GLU A 30 -9.83 -15.93 -1.04
CA GLU A 30 -10.61 -17.07 -0.58
C GLU A 30 -10.42 -17.32 0.91
N GLN A 31 -9.20 -17.22 1.40
CA GLN A 31 -8.90 -17.31 2.84
C GLN A 31 -9.62 -16.22 3.64
N LYS A 32 -9.68 -15.00 3.11
CA LYS A 32 -10.43 -13.91 3.74
C LYS A 32 -11.91 -14.26 3.85
N LYS A 33 -12.48 -14.82 2.79
CA LYS A 33 -13.89 -15.24 2.80
C LYS A 33 -14.14 -16.30 3.86
N GLU A 34 -13.20 -17.21 4.04
CA GLU A 34 -13.31 -18.25 5.07
C GLU A 34 -13.31 -17.64 6.48
N VAL A 35 -12.44 -16.65 6.72
CA VAL A 35 -12.41 -15.95 8.02
C VAL A 35 -13.71 -15.22 8.29
N PHE A 36 -14.26 -14.53 7.30
CA PHE A 36 -15.56 -13.87 7.44
C PHE A 36 -16.70 -14.87 7.67
N ALA A 37 -16.66 -16.02 7.00
CA ALA A 37 -17.64 -17.08 7.20
C ALA A 37 -17.57 -17.65 8.63
N GLU A 38 -16.36 -17.83 9.14
CA GLU A 38 -16.15 -18.27 10.52
C GLU A 38 -16.71 -17.24 11.52
N ALA A 39 -16.42 -15.96 11.30
CA ALA A 39 -16.93 -14.89 12.15
C ALA A 39 -18.46 -14.86 12.15
N LYS A 40 -19.07 -15.04 10.98
CA LYS A 40 -20.53 -15.10 10.84
C LYS A 40 -21.09 -16.30 11.60
N GLY A 41 -20.41 -17.45 11.51
CA GLY A 41 -20.79 -18.65 12.26
C GLY A 41 -20.73 -18.44 13.77
N ASP A 42 -19.82 -17.58 14.24
CA ASP A 42 -19.69 -17.22 15.65
C ASP A 42 -20.69 -16.13 16.08
N GLY A 43 -21.52 -15.64 15.17
CA GLY A 43 -22.57 -14.68 15.50
C GLY A 43 -22.17 -13.21 15.28
N PHE A 44 -21.01 -12.94 14.67
CA PHE A 44 -20.58 -11.58 14.40
C PHE A 44 -21.16 -11.02 13.10
N ASP A 45 -21.33 -9.70 13.06
CA ASP A 45 -21.80 -9.00 11.87
C ASP A 45 -20.63 -8.75 10.91
N VAL A 46 -20.67 -9.39 9.74
CA VAL A 46 -19.59 -9.31 8.75
C VAL A 46 -19.44 -7.90 8.19
N LYS A 47 -20.55 -7.19 7.97
CA LYS A 47 -20.48 -5.80 7.48
C LYS A 47 -19.72 -4.91 8.45
N THR A 48 -20.01 -5.06 9.72
CA THR A 48 -19.34 -4.29 10.77
C THR A 48 -17.85 -4.62 10.82
N LEU A 49 -17.49 -5.90 10.71
CA LEU A 49 -16.08 -6.31 10.69
C LEU A 49 -15.34 -5.69 9.49
N LYS A 50 -15.95 -5.70 8.32
CA LYS A 50 -15.36 -5.08 7.12
C LYS A 50 -15.16 -3.58 7.31
N GLU A 51 -16.12 -2.90 7.93
CA GLU A 51 -16.03 -1.48 8.22
C GLU A 51 -14.89 -1.18 9.19
N ILE A 52 -14.73 -1.99 10.24
CA ILE A 52 -13.63 -1.85 11.19
C ILE A 52 -12.28 -1.99 10.48
N VAL A 53 -12.13 -2.99 9.63
CA VAL A 53 -10.88 -3.19 8.87
C VAL A 53 -10.56 -1.99 8.00
N LYS A 54 -11.57 -1.45 7.33
CA LYS A 54 -11.42 -0.26 6.48
C LYS A 54 -10.99 0.96 7.30
N LEU A 55 -11.64 1.22 8.42
CA LEU A 55 -11.31 2.34 9.29
C LEU A 55 -9.90 2.24 9.87
N ARG A 56 -9.51 1.05 10.29
CA ARG A 56 -8.16 0.82 10.81
C ARG A 56 -7.09 1.09 9.76
N LYS A 57 -7.34 0.71 8.52
CA LYS A 57 -6.42 0.96 7.41
C LYS A 57 -6.30 2.45 7.11
N GLN A 58 -7.42 3.17 7.10
CA GLN A 58 -7.42 4.62 6.91
C GLN A 58 -6.63 5.33 8.02
N ASP A 59 -6.85 4.98 9.26
CA ASP A 59 -6.14 5.56 10.40
C ASP A 59 -4.63 5.32 10.30
N GLU A 60 -4.21 4.13 9.89
CA GLU A 60 -2.81 3.79 9.70
C GLU A 60 -2.18 4.64 8.59
N GLU A 61 -2.86 4.78 7.46
CA GLU A 61 -2.38 5.59 6.33
C GLU A 61 -2.23 7.07 6.71
N GLU A 62 -3.21 7.62 7.42
CA GLU A 62 -3.15 9.01 7.88
C GLU A 62 -2.00 9.24 8.85
N ARG A 63 -1.76 8.30 9.75
CA ARG A 63 -0.66 8.38 10.70
C ARG A 63 0.69 8.32 9.97
N ASP A 64 0.84 7.41 9.02
CA ASP A 64 2.06 7.26 8.24
C ASP A 64 2.37 8.53 7.44
N GLU A 65 1.36 9.13 6.82
CA GLU A 65 1.52 10.40 6.10
C GLU A 65 1.97 11.52 7.03
N ARG A 66 1.36 11.61 8.22
CA ARG A 66 1.70 12.63 9.20
C ARG A 66 3.13 12.44 9.71
N GLU A 67 3.52 11.22 10.02
CA GLU A 67 4.87 10.91 10.48
C GLU A 67 5.91 11.19 9.41
N SER A 68 5.62 10.84 8.15
CA SER A 68 6.51 11.12 7.02
C SER A 68 6.70 12.62 6.82
N MET A 69 5.63 13.39 6.91
CA MET A 69 5.68 14.85 6.75
C MET A 69 6.46 15.48 7.89
N LEU A 70 6.22 15.03 9.12
CA LEU A 70 6.94 15.51 10.28
C LEU A 70 8.45 15.24 10.16
N ASP A 71 8.81 14.02 9.76
CA ASP A 71 10.21 13.64 9.57
C ASP A 71 10.88 14.52 8.50
N LEU A 72 10.19 14.76 7.40
CA LEU A 72 10.69 15.62 6.32
C LEU A 72 10.98 17.03 6.83
N TYR A 73 10.07 17.61 7.59
CA TYR A 73 10.24 18.97 8.13
C TYR A 73 11.34 19.03 9.18
N MET A 74 11.44 18.04 10.04
CA MET A 74 12.50 17.99 11.05
C MET A 74 13.87 17.89 10.41
N ARG A 75 14.02 17.06 9.38
CA ARG A 75 15.29 16.97 8.63
C ARG A 75 15.65 18.26 7.94
N ALA A 76 14.68 18.89 7.29
CA ALA A 76 14.91 20.16 6.62
C ALA A 76 15.39 21.24 7.60
N MET A 77 14.77 21.28 8.78
CA MET A 77 15.15 22.23 9.82
C MET A 77 16.59 21.99 10.33
N GLU A 78 16.96 20.74 10.54
CA GLU A 78 18.30 20.36 11.01
C GLU A 78 19.38 20.68 9.98
N GLN A 79 19.07 20.60 8.69
CA GLN A 79 20.00 20.84 7.61
C GLN A 79 20.05 22.31 7.17
N ALA A 80 19.16 23.15 7.67
CA ALA A 80 19.10 24.56 7.28
C ALA A 80 20.32 25.32 7.81
N VAL A 81 20.88 26.20 6.96
CA VAL A 81 21.96 27.08 7.38
C VAL A 81 21.37 28.28 8.12
N PRO A 82 22.17 28.96 8.99
CA PRO A 82 21.66 30.10 9.78
C PRO A 82 20.99 31.20 8.96
N GLU A 83 21.55 31.50 7.78
CA GLU A 83 20.99 32.52 6.89
C GLU A 83 19.59 32.16 6.41
N GLU A 84 19.34 30.88 6.09
CA GLU A 84 18.02 30.40 5.68
C GLU A 84 17.03 30.53 6.82
N LYS A 85 17.43 30.20 8.04
CA LYS A 85 16.58 30.32 9.22
C LYS A 85 16.22 31.77 9.49
N ALA A 86 17.18 32.66 9.36
CA ALA A 86 16.94 34.09 9.55
C ALA A 86 15.99 34.64 8.49
N ALA A 87 16.17 34.26 7.23
CA ALA A 87 15.31 34.68 6.13
C ALA A 87 13.86 34.23 6.33
N LYS A 88 13.66 33.03 6.82
CA LYS A 88 12.32 32.50 7.09
C LYS A 88 11.66 33.09 8.32
N ALA A 89 12.45 33.53 9.28
CA ALA A 89 11.96 34.16 10.49
C ALA A 89 11.54 35.62 10.23
N ALA A 90 12.11 36.21 9.21
CA ALA A 90 11.74 37.57 8.83
C ALA A 90 10.45 37.64 8.07
#